data_d09c614f9393a3f1ec3929fe590ef348
#
_entry.id   d09c614f9393a3f1ec3929fe590ef348
#
_cell.length_a   1.000
_cell.length_b   1.000
_cell.length_c   1.000
_cell.angle_alpha   90.00
_cell.angle_beta   90.00
_cell.angle_gamma   90.00
#
_symmetry.space_group_name_H-M   'P 1'
#
loop_
_entity.id
_entity.type
_entity.pdbx_description
1 polymer ?
#
loop_
_entity_poly.entity_id
_entity_poly.type
_entity_poly.pdbx_seq_one_letter_code
_entity_poly.pdbx_strand_id
1 'polypeptide(L)'
;APGSPEEAMLAARMGRPAWASVPGAIAWLRERRIAARKSAHPKPVGPTESTVARLSEMPDHDPGIWEIGAVKMPTWVREGKRDLVRPWHITLMDSTSGACLDHDVHMRAPTAEYLFDRILKAATRPLAGDPGKPQTLRVHPAPFWLALETPLQAAGIELEYHDRLDNLDYATEAVRTAMIREQDAPSLIAMPGMNEARVRSFFAAAADYYRRRPWTSIRCMEPQFEVSCSRFDSGPWTGMIIGSAGVSTALGLIDSGSAESV
;
A
#
# COMPACT_ATOMS: atom_id res chain seq x y z
N ALA A 1 14.33 -28.20 -14.62
CA ALA A 1 12.86 -28.14 -14.65
C ALA A 1 12.43 -27.08 -13.64
N PRO A 2 11.54 -26.14 -13.95
CA PRO A 2 11.02 -25.24 -12.95
C PRO A 2 10.29 -26.07 -11.89
N GLY A 3 10.51 -25.73 -10.61
CA GLY A 3 9.98 -26.44 -9.47
C GLY A 3 8.45 -26.63 -9.57
N SER A 4 7.96 -27.70 -8.96
CA SER A 4 6.54 -28.03 -8.99
C SER A 4 5.71 -26.92 -8.30
N PRO A 5 4.40 -26.79 -8.57
CA PRO A 5 3.52 -25.90 -7.84
C PRO A 5 3.56 -26.10 -6.32
N GLU A 6 3.89 -27.33 -5.88
CA GLU A 6 4.06 -27.70 -4.46
C GLU A 6 5.34 -27.12 -3.88
N GLU A 7 6.44 -27.11 -4.64
CA GLU A 7 7.70 -26.47 -4.24
C GLU A 7 7.56 -24.95 -4.15
N ALA A 8 6.79 -24.34 -5.06
CA ALA A 8 6.46 -22.92 -4.99
C ALA A 8 5.60 -22.57 -3.77
N MET A 9 4.64 -23.42 -3.41
CA MET A 9 3.85 -23.28 -2.18
C MET A 9 4.69 -23.52 -0.91
N LEU A 10 5.63 -24.46 -0.96
CA LEU A 10 6.54 -24.74 0.16
C LEU A 10 7.53 -23.59 0.36
N ALA A 11 8.06 -23.03 -0.72
CA ALA A 11 8.95 -21.87 -0.69
C ALA A 11 8.24 -20.61 -0.15
N ALA A 12 6.98 -20.41 -0.49
CA ALA A 12 6.14 -19.33 0.06
C ALA A 12 5.88 -19.51 1.58
N ARG A 13 5.73 -20.77 2.04
CA ARG A 13 5.62 -21.09 3.49
C ARG A 13 6.92 -20.85 4.25
N MET A 14 8.06 -20.98 3.60
CA MET A 14 9.38 -20.77 4.21
C MET A 14 9.90 -19.34 4.07
N GLY A 15 9.05 -18.37 3.68
CA GLY A 15 9.40 -16.95 3.54
C GLY A 15 10.30 -16.66 2.33
N ARG A 16 10.53 -17.61 1.43
CA ARG A 16 11.18 -17.36 0.14
C ARG A 16 10.10 -17.03 -0.89
N PRO A 17 10.24 -15.96 -1.68
CA PRO A 17 9.28 -15.69 -2.75
C PRO A 17 9.27 -16.88 -3.72
N ALA A 18 8.05 -17.28 -4.14
CA ALA A 18 7.84 -18.43 -5.04
C ALA A 18 8.51 -18.28 -6.43
N TRP A 19 9.14 -17.16 -6.67
CA TRP A 19 9.79 -16.76 -7.91
C TRP A 19 11.31 -16.66 -7.72
N ALA A 20 11.98 -17.79 -7.69
CA ALA A 20 13.43 -17.82 -7.58
C ALA A 20 14.16 -17.24 -8.82
N SER A 21 13.42 -17.04 -9.93
CA SER A 21 13.89 -16.34 -11.12
C SER A 21 12.70 -15.81 -11.93
N VAL A 22 12.82 -14.63 -12.56
CA VAL A 22 11.78 -14.05 -13.41
C VAL A 22 11.30 -15.00 -14.52
N PRO A 23 12.18 -15.68 -15.29
CA PRO A 23 11.73 -16.62 -16.31
C PRO A 23 10.87 -17.77 -15.77
N GLY A 24 11.25 -18.34 -14.62
CA GLY A 24 10.50 -19.41 -13.98
C GLY A 24 9.14 -18.96 -13.47
N ALA A 25 9.07 -17.79 -12.86
CA ALA A 25 7.82 -17.18 -12.41
C ALA A 25 6.86 -16.89 -13.57
N ILE A 26 7.36 -16.32 -14.66
CA ILE A 26 6.55 -16.02 -15.86
C ILE A 26 6.04 -17.32 -16.49
N ALA A 27 6.87 -18.35 -16.61
CA ALA A 27 6.47 -19.66 -17.13
C ALA A 27 5.34 -20.27 -16.27
N TRP A 28 5.50 -20.28 -14.95
CA TRP A 28 4.49 -20.76 -14.00
C TRP A 28 3.17 -19.97 -14.08
N LEU A 29 3.24 -18.64 -14.19
CA LEU A 29 2.07 -17.79 -14.36
C LEU A 29 1.33 -18.09 -15.68
N ARG A 30 2.05 -18.31 -16.78
CA ARG A 30 1.49 -18.69 -18.08
C ARG A 30 0.78 -20.04 -18.04
N GLU A 31 1.37 -21.03 -17.36
CA GLU A 31 0.73 -22.34 -17.15
C GLU A 31 -0.56 -22.23 -16.35
N ARG A 32 -0.59 -21.43 -15.28
CA ARG A 32 -1.80 -21.16 -14.51
C ARG A 32 -2.87 -20.44 -15.32
N ARG A 33 -2.49 -19.52 -16.20
CA ARG A 33 -3.42 -18.88 -17.14
C ARG A 33 -4.07 -19.92 -18.07
N ILE A 34 -3.30 -20.90 -18.55
CA ILE A 34 -3.83 -21.99 -19.37
C ILE A 34 -4.78 -22.87 -18.56
N ALA A 35 -4.44 -23.20 -17.33
CA ALA A 35 -5.29 -23.99 -16.43
C ALA A 35 -6.58 -23.24 -16.04
N ALA A 36 -6.50 -21.94 -15.74
CA ALA A 36 -7.65 -21.09 -15.43
C ALA A 36 -8.60 -20.92 -16.63
N ARG A 37 -8.08 -20.93 -17.86
CA ARG A 37 -8.91 -20.92 -19.08
C ARG A 37 -9.70 -22.21 -19.29
N LYS A 38 -9.23 -23.33 -18.73
CA LYS A 38 -9.91 -24.64 -18.79
C LYS A 38 -10.93 -24.82 -17.68
N SER A 39 -10.85 -24.08 -16.59
CA SER A 39 -11.86 -24.06 -15.53
C SER A 39 -12.95 -23.05 -15.89
N ALA A 40 -14.21 -23.42 -15.74
CA ALA A 40 -15.38 -22.59 -16.05
C ALA A 40 -15.59 -21.43 -15.07
N HIS A 41 -14.51 -20.75 -14.64
CA HIS A 41 -14.60 -19.53 -13.86
C HIS A 41 -14.96 -18.35 -14.79
N PRO A 42 -15.75 -17.37 -14.31
CA PRO A 42 -16.07 -16.19 -15.08
C PRO A 42 -14.76 -15.57 -15.59
N LYS A 43 -14.74 -15.17 -16.87
CA LYS A 43 -13.60 -14.49 -17.46
C LYS A 43 -13.21 -13.34 -16.55
N PRO A 44 -11.90 -13.19 -16.20
CA PRO A 44 -11.47 -11.97 -15.51
C PRO A 44 -11.92 -10.78 -16.34
N VAL A 45 -12.74 -9.93 -15.75
CA VAL A 45 -13.20 -8.70 -16.41
C VAL A 45 -11.96 -7.81 -16.52
N GLY A 46 -11.51 -7.60 -17.74
CA GLY A 46 -10.40 -6.67 -18.05
C GLY A 46 -10.94 -5.25 -18.21
N PRO A 47 -10.05 -4.27 -18.40
CA PRO A 47 -10.43 -2.89 -18.68
C PRO A 47 -11.29 -2.82 -19.96
N THR A 48 -12.21 -1.86 -20.01
CA THR A 48 -13.06 -1.64 -21.18
C THR A 48 -12.23 -1.02 -22.33
N GLU A 49 -12.68 -1.21 -23.57
CA GLU A 49 -12.03 -0.60 -24.75
C GLU A 49 -11.95 0.94 -24.61
N SER A 50 -12.98 1.57 -24.07
CA SER A 50 -12.99 3.02 -23.83
C SER A 50 -11.94 3.46 -22.80
N THR A 51 -11.69 2.66 -21.76
CA THR A 51 -10.67 2.95 -20.75
C THR A 51 -9.26 2.81 -21.35
N VAL A 52 -9.07 1.79 -22.21
CA VAL A 52 -7.80 1.58 -22.92
C VAL A 52 -7.55 2.73 -23.91
N ALA A 53 -8.56 3.14 -24.70
CA ALA A 53 -8.46 4.26 -25.63
C ALA A 53 -8.07 5.57 -24.89
N ARG A 54 -8.70 5.87 -23.76
CA ARG A 54 -8.36 7.06 -22.97
C ARG A 54 -6.91 7.06 -22.51
N LEU A 55 -6.36 5.92 -22.10
CA LEU A 55 -4.96 5.82 -21.71
C LEU A 55 -4.03 5.96 -22.92
N SER A 56 -4.40 5.39 -24.08
CA SER A 56 -3.59 5.49 -25.31
C SER A 56 -3.46 6.93 -25.83
N GLU A 57 -4.49 7.75 -25.63
CA GLU A 57 -4.53 9.16 -26.04
C GLU A 57 -3.74 10.10 -25.12
N MET A 58 -3.31 9.62 -23.94
CA MET A 58 -2.51 10.44 -23.03
C MET A 58 -1.12 10.71 -23.63
N PRO A 59 -0.54 11.91 -23.38
CA PRO A 59 0.84 12.17 -23.72
C PRO A 59 1.77 11.23 -22.97
N ASP A 60 2.92 10.91 -23.56
CA ASP A 60 3.94 10.14 -22.88
C ASP A 60 4.55 10.95 -21.74
N HIS A 61 4.74 10.31 -20.60
CA HIS A 61 5.47 10.86 -19.47
C HIS A 61 6.99 10.76 -19.73
N ASP A 62 7.76 11.76 -19.36
CA ASP A 62 9.22 11.77 -19.54
C ASP A 62 9.92 11.95 -18.16
N PRO A 63 10.76 11.01 -17.73
CA PRO A 63 11.04 9.67 -18.30
C PRO A 63 9.88 8.70 -18.02
N GLY A 64 9.44 8.00 -19.04
CA GLY A 64 8.21 7.19 -19.04
C GLY A 64 8.32 5.80 -18.43
N ILE A 65 9.07 5.61 -17.34
CA ILE A 65 9.23 4.32 -16.66
C ILE A 65 8.58 4.37 -15.29
N TRP A 66 7.53 3.56 -15.09
CA TRP A 66 6.84 3.45 -13.81
C TRP A 66 6.99 2.06 -13.21
N GLU A 67 6.94 1.99 -11.88
CA GLU A 67 6.88 0.76 -11.10
C GLU A 67 5.51 0.65 -10.44
N ILE A 68 4.84 -0.49 -10.56
CA ILE A 68 3.57 -0.72 -9.87
C ILE A 68 3.59 -2.04 -9.13
N GLY A 69 3.09 -2.02 -7.90
CA GLY A 69 2.90 -3.18 -7.06
C GLY A 69 1.54 -3.25 -6.42
N ALA A 70 1.12 -4.49 -6.16
CA ALA A 70 -0.05 -4.78 -5.34
C ALA A 70 0.36 -5.84 -4.32
N VAL A 71 0.48 -5.44 -3.06
CA VAL A 71 1.01 -6.27 -1.99
C VAL A 71 -0.06 -6.47 -0.91
N LYS A 72 -0.26 -7.73 -0.52
CA LYS A 72 -1.17 -8.06 0.58
C LYS A 72 -0.56 -7.67 1.91
N MET A 73 -1.25 -6.80 2.65
CA MET A 73 -0.75 -6.25 3.89
C MET A 73 -0.64 -7.30 5.01
N PRO A 74 0.33 -7.18 5.92
CA PRO A 74 0.47 -8.11 7.04
C PRO A 74 -0.64 -7.93 8.10
N THR A 75 -1.29 -6.77 8.15
CA THR A 75 -2.29 -6.42 9.14
C THR A 75 -3.69 -6.89 8.76
N TRP A 76 -4.54 -7.11 9.79
CA TRP A 76 -5.94 -7.41 9.64
C TRP A 76 -6.78 -6.17 9.93
N VAL A 77 -7.69 -5.83 9.04
CA VAL A 77 -8.66 -4.76 9.22
C VAL A 77 -10.07 -5.30 9.19
N ARG A 78 -10.97 -4.63 9.88
CA ARG A 78 -12.38 -5.03 9.92
C ARG A 78 -13.13 -4.37 8.76
N GLU A 79 -13.67 -5.19 7.87
CA GLU A 79 -14.61 -4.77 6.83
C GLU A 79 -16.05 -4.95 7.37
N GLY A 80 -16.75 -3.84 7.65
CA GLY A 80 -18.08 -3.89 8.23
C GLY A 80 -18.13 -4.40 9.67
N LYS A 81 -19.16 -5.17 10.01
CA LYS A 81 -19.41 -5.60 11.40
C LYS A 81 -18.76 -6.94 11.78
N ARG A 82 -18.39 -7.79 10.84
CA ARG A 82 -18.01 -9.18 11.10
C ARG A 82 -16.72 -9.66 10.46
N ASP A 83 -16.35 -9.13 9.29
CA ASP A 83 -15.28 -9.72 8.50
C ASP A 83 -13.93 -9.07 8.82
N LEU A 84 -12.96 -9.90 9.12
CA LEU A 84 -11.55 -9.51 9.20
C LEU A 84 -10.89 -9.85 7.86
N VAL A 85 -10.35 -8.86 7.19
CA VAL A 85 -9.67 -9.01 5.90
C VAL A 85 -8.25 -8.48 5.98
N ARG A 86 -7.37 -9.04 5.17
CA ARG A 86 -6.04 -8.47 4.93
C ARG A 86 -6.11 -7.65 3.65
N PRO A 87 -6.05 -6.32 3.73
CA PRO A 87 -6.15 -5.47 2.56
C PRO A 87 -4.93 -5.60 1.66
N TRP A 88 -5.06 -5.09 0.45
CA TRP A 88 -3.99 -4.95 -0.52
C TRP A 88 -3.58 -3.49 -0.59
N HIS A 89 -2.30 -3.23 -0.52
CA HIS A 89 -1.72 -1.93 -0.80
C HIS A 89 -1.26 -1.90 -2.26
N ILE A 90 -1.77 -0.95 -3.02
CA ILE A 90 -1.40 -0.72 -4.41
C ILE A 90 -0.61 0.59 -4.44
N THR A 91 0.55 0.57 -5.07
CA THR A 91 1.44 1.73 -5.16
C THR A 91 1.99 1.84 -6.56
N LEU A 92 1.97 3.05 -7.12
CA LEU A 92 2.60 3.40 -8.37
C LEU A 92 3.70 4.44 -8.10
N MET A 93 4.88 4.17 -8.61
CA MET A 93 6.06 5.01 -8.44
C MET A 93 6.63 5.40 -9.80
N ASP A 94 7.11 6.61 -9.94
CA ASP A 94 8.02 6.97 -11.02
C ASP A 94 9.40 6.35 -10.74
N SER A 95 9.91 5.55 -11.67
CA SER A 95 11.15 4.79 -11.46
C SER A 95 12.39 5.69 -11.40
N THR A 96 12.34 6.87 -11.97
CA THR A 96 13.48 7.78 -12.07
C THR A 96 13.55 8.73 -10.88
N SER A 97 12.42 9.38 -10.57
CA SER A 97 12.35 10.35 -9.47
C SER A 97 12.11 9.70 -8.10
N GLY A 98 11.60 8.47 -8.07
CA GLY A 98 11.11 7.83 -6.85
C GLY A 98 9.82 8.45 -6.31
N ALA A 99 9.16 9.32 -7.07
CA ALA A 99 7.91 9.95 -6.66
C ALA A 99 6.75 8.96 -6.65
N CYS A 100 5.89 9.03 -5.64
CA CYS A 100 4.65 8.28 -5.60
C CYS A 100 3.62 8.97 -6.51
N LEU A 101 3.20 8.28 -7.57
CA LEU A 101 2.23 8.78 -8.54
C LEU A 101 0.79 8.48 -8.14
N ASP A 102 0.58 7.34 -7.49
CA ASP A 102 -0.71 6.96 -6.94
C ASP A 102 -0.53 5.87 -5.88
N HIS A 103 -1.42 5.86 -4.89
CA HIS A 103 -1.51 4.78 -3.91
C HIS A 103 -2.96 4.52 -3.51
N ASP A 104 -3.23 3.28 -3.09
CA ASP A 104 -4.55 2.91 -2.61
C ASP A 104 -4.51 1.69 -1.70
N VAL A 105 -5.54 1.54 -0.87
CA VAL A 105 -5.74 0.37 -0.01
C VAL A 105 -7.06 -0.30 -0.40
N HIS A 106 -6.97 -1.50 -0.95
CA HIS A 106 -8.11 -2.25 -1.44
C HIS A 106 -8.39 -3.48 -0.57
N MET A 107 -9.65 -3.70 -0.18
CA MET A 107 -10.00 -4.76 0.78
C MET A 107 -9.96 -6.17 0.18
N ARG A 108 -9.99 -6.29 -1.14
CA ARG A 108 -9.96 -7.57 -1.88
C ARG A 108 -8.73 -7.65 -2.78
N ALA A 109 -8.44 -8.85 -3.30
CA ALA A 109 -7.42 -8.98 -4.34
C ALA A 109 -7.79 -8.08 -5.53
N PRO A 110 -6.85 -7.23 -6.02
CA PRO A 110 -7.15 -6.34 -7.11
C PRO A 110 -7.44 -7.14 -8.40
N THR A 111 -8.43 -6.69 -9.15
CA THR A 111 -8.72 -7.20 -10.49
C THR A 111 -7.85 -6.48 -11.52
N ALA A 112 -7.71 -7.05 -12.72
CA ALA A 112 -7.02 -6.41 -13.82
C ALA A 112 -7.65 -5.05 -14.18
N GLU A 113 -8.98 -4.98 -14.20
CA GLU A 113 -9.73 -3.75 -14.42
C GLU A 113 -9.36 -2.68 -13.38
N TYR A 114 -9.40 -3.04 -12.10
CA TYR A 114 -9.07 -2.12 -11.01
C TYR A 114 -7.63 -1.60 -11.12
N LEU A 115 -6.65 -2.47 -11.40
CA LEU A 115 -5.26 -2.05 -11.57
C LEU A 115 -5.08 -1.14 -12.79
N PHE A 116 -5.79 -1.41 -13.87
CA PHE A 116 -5.77 -0.55 -15.06
C PHE A 116 -6.37 0.84 -14.76
N ASP A 117 -7.46 0.90 -13.99
CA ASP A 117 -8.05 2.16 -13.54
C ASP A 117 -7.09 2.97 -12.66
N ARG A 118 -6.29 2.29 -11.82
CA ARG A 118 -5.25 2.95 -11.01
C ARG A 118 -4.15 3.55 -11.91
N ILE A 119 -3.71 2.82 -12.94
CA ILE A 119 -2.74 3.31 -13.94
C ILE A 119 -3.31 4.53 -14.67
N LEU A 120 -4.55 4.44 -15.16
CA LEU A 120 -5.20 5.56 -15.82
C LEU A 120 -5.37 6.77 -14.89
N LYS A 121 -5.70 6.55 -13.62
CA LYS A 121 -5.79 7.62 -12.62
C LYS A 121 -4.44 8.29 -12.41
N ALA A 122 -3.37 7.52 -12.24
CA ALA A 122 -2.01 8.06 -12.13
C ALA A 122 -1.60 8.86 -13.37
N ALA A 123 -1.96 8.38 -14.57
CA ALA A 123 -1.69 9.08 -15.82
C ALA A 123 -2.45 10.40 -15.94
N THR A 124 -3.71 10.45 -15.47
CA THR A 124 -4.57 11.64 -15.63
C THR A 124 -4.43 12.63 -14.46
N ARG A 125 -4.17 12.15 -13.27
CA ARG A 125 -4.08 12.95 -12.03
C ARG A 125 -3.06 12.35 -11.07
N PRO A 126 -1.77 12.41 -11.40
CA PRO A 126 -0.73 11.91 -10.50
C PRO A 126 -0.74 12.68 -9.18
N LEU A 127 -0.28 12.04 -8.10
CA LEU A 127 -0.05 12.70 -6.81
C LEU A 127 1.16 13.63 -6.87
N ALA A 128 2.10 13.37 -7.78
CA ALA A 128 3.27 14.19 -8.02
C ALA A 128 3.61 14.20 -9.52
N GLY A 129 4.12 15.33 -10.02
CA GLY A 129 4.47 15.51 -11.42
C GLY A 129 3.30 15.89 -12.33
N ASP A 130 3.55 15.91 -13.62
CA ASP A 130 2.58 16.27 -14.65
C ASP A 130 1.81 15.04 -15.17
N PRO A 131 0.58 15.22 -15.65
CA PRO A 131 -0.17 14.16 -16.31
C PRO A 131 0.55 13.59 -17.53
N GLY A 132 0.51 12.26 -17.67
CA GLY A 132 1.12 11.55 -18.79
C GLY A 132 1.07 10.05 -18.54
N LYS A 133 1.19 9.23 -19.59
CA LYS A 133 1.25 7.78 -19.48
C LYS A 133 2.69 7.26 -19.49
N PRO A 134 3.00 6.14 -18.84
CA PRO A 134 4.32 5.53 -18.97
C PRO A 134 4.50 4.91 -20.37
N GLN A 135 5.73 4.83 -20.81
CA GLN A 135 6.14 4.01 -21.95
C GLN A 135 6.39 2.57 -21.50
N THR A 136 6.92 2.40 -20.28
CA THR A 136 7.22 1.11 -19.67
C THR A 136 6.64 1.04 -18.28
N LEU A 137 5.96 -0.07 -17.99
CA LEU A 137 5.44 -0.40 -16.67
C LEU A 137 6.17 -1.62 -16.11
N ARG A 138 6.90 -1.46 -15.03
CA ARG A 138 7.67 -2.51 -14.36
C ARG A 138 6.89 -3.09 -13.20
N VAL A 139 6.85 -4.42 -13.12
CA VAL A 139 6.08 -5.15 -12.12
C VAL A 139 6.85 -6.35 -11.58
N HIS A 140 6.59 -6.73 -10.34
CA HIS A 140 6.93 -8.06 -9.87
C HIS A 140 5.99 -9.10 -10.50
N PRO A 141 6.49 -10.32 -10.82
CA PRO A 141 5.66 -11.37 -11.38
C PRO A 141 4.46 -11.72 -10.48
N ALA A 142 3.24 -11.50 -10.98
CA ALA A 142 2.00 -11.90 -10.30
C ALA A 142 0.89 -12.24 -11.31
N PRO A 143 -0.05 -13.15 -10.96
CA PRO A 143 -1.05 -13.65 -11.91
C PRO A 143 -1.95 -12.57 -12.52
N PHE A 144 -2.25 -11.51 -11.80
CA PHE A 144 -3.15 -10.45 -12.27
C PHE A 144 -2.55 -9.58 -13.37
N TRP A 145 -1.21 -9.50 -13.50
CA TRP A 145 -0.55 -8.76 -14.57
C TRP A 145 -0.74 -9.39 -15.94
N LEU A 146 -0.85 -10.72 -16.01
CA LEU A 146 -1.06 -11.42 -17.29
C LEU A 146 -2.32 -10.97 -18.03
N ALA A 147 -3.36 -10.58 -17.30
CA ALA A 147 -4.60 -10.09 -17.89
C ALA A 147 -4.46 -8.66 -18.43
N LEU A 148 -3.42 -7.94 -18.02
CA LEU A 148 -3.12 -6.58 -18.44
C LEU A 148 -2.14 -6.47 -19.62
N GLU A 149 -1.42 -7.54 -19.98
CA GLU A 149 -0.46 -7.51 -21.11
C GLU A 149 -1.07 -6.94 -22.40
N THR A 150 -2.21 -7.50 -22.84
CA THR A 150 -2.87 -7.05 -24.06
C THR A 150 -3.44 -5.63 -23.96
N PRO A 151 -4.18 -5.25 -22.90
CA PRO A 151 -4.68 -3.88 -22.75
C PRO A 151 -3.57 -2.82 -22.65
N LEU A 152 -2.48 -3.10 -21.93
CA LEU A 152 -1.34 -2.17 -21.82
C LEU A 152 -0.63 -2.01 -23.16
N GLN A 153 -0.39 -3.10 -23.89
CA GLN A 153 0.18 -3.06 -25.22
C GLN A 153 -0.70 -2.25 -26.19
N ALA A 154 -2.03 -2.40 -26.10
CA ALA A 154 -2.98 -1.61 -26.90
C ALA A 154 -2.96 -0.10 -26.54
N ALA A 155 -2.60 0.24 -25.30
CA ALA A 155 -2.38 1.62 -24.87
C ALA A 155 -0.98 2.16 -25.19
N GLY A 156 -0.11 1.35 -25.84
CA GLY A 156 1.27 1.71 -26.17
C GLY A 156 2.23 1.61 -24.98
N ILE A 157 1.91 0.81 -23.98
CA ILE A 157 2.72 0.62 -22.76
C ILE A 157 3.33 -0.77 -22.78
N GLU A 158 4.66 -0.84 -22.63
CA GLU A 158 5.38 -2.10 -22.47
C GLU A 158 5.31 -2.57 -21.03
N LEU A 159 4.96 -3.84 -20.81
CA LEU A 159 4.94 -4.46 -19.48
C LEU A 159 6.18 -5.31 -19.27
N GLU A 160 7.03 -4.91 -18.33
CA GLU A 160 8.26 -5.61 -17.96
C GLU A 160 8.12 -6.28 -16.58
N TYR A 161 8.65 -7.51 -16.48
CA TYR A 161 8.68 -8.26 -15.22
C TYR A 161 10.08 -8.25 -14.62
N HIS A 162 10.19 -7.78 -13.38
CA HIS A 162 11.46 -7.66 -12.66
C HIS A 162 11.40 -8.33 -11.29
N ASP A 163 12.52 -8.96 -10.88
CA ASP A 163 12.67 -9.51 -9.53
C ASP A 163 12.87 -8.42 -8.47
N ARG A 164 13.36 -7.25 -8.89
CA ARG A 164 13.67 -6.12 -8.02
C ARG A 164 13.19 -4.82 -8.66
N LEU A 165 12.51 -4.01 -7.85
CA LEU A 165 11.97 -2.70 -8.20
C LEU A 165 12.33 -1.74 -7.05
N ASP A 166 13.45 -1.03 -7.20
CA ASP A 166 14.11 -0.35 -6.08
C ASP A 166 13.21 0.64 -5.34
N ASN A 167 12.47 1.49 -6.05
CA ASN A 167 11.59 2.49 -5.44
C ASN A 167 10.34 1.83 -4.83
N LEU A 168 9.72 0.90 -5.56
CA LEU A 168 8.54 0.19 -5.10
C LEU A 168 8.84 -0.71 -3.90
N ASP A 169 9.96 -1.44 -3.94
CA ASP A 169 10.39 -2.32 -2.86
C ASP A 169 10.67 -1.53 -1.58
N TYR A 170 11.36 -0.39 -1.72
CA TYR A 170 11.61 0.52 -0.61
C TYR A 170 10.30 1.06 0.00
N ALA A 171 9.40 1.57 -0.82
CA ALA A 171 8.11 2.10 -0.37
C ALA A 171 7.26 1.01 0.31
N THR A 172 7.21 -0.18 -0.29
CA THR A 172 6.47 -1.34 0.26
C THR A 172 7.03 -1.80 1.59
N GLU A 173 8.37 -1.86 1.71
CA GLU A 173 9.02 -2.28 2.97
C GLU A 173 8.85 -1.23 4.07
N ALA A 174 8.88 0.06 3.73
CA ALA A 174 8.61 1.13 4.70
C ALA A 174 7.19 1.01 5.28
N VAL A 175 6.17 0.81 4.43
CA VAL A 175 4.79 0.60 4.88
C VAL A 175 4.67 -0.68 5.70
N ARG A 176 5.29 -1.78 5.27
CA ARG A 176 5.28 -3.06 5.97
C ARG A 176 5.93 -2.95 7.36
N THR A 177 7.07 -2.28 7.44
CA THR A 177 7.79 -2.07 8.70
C THR A 177 6.99 -1.22 9.67
N ALA A 178 6.37 -0.14 9.21
CA ALA A 178 5.50 0.69 10.04
C ALA A 178 4.35 -0.15 10.63
N MET A 179 3.70 -0.97 9.81
CA MET A 179 2.59 -1.83 10.26
C MET A 179 3.03 -2.96 11.21
N ILE A 180 4.20 -3.57 10.99
CA ILE A 180 4.73 -4.62 11.89
C ILE A 180 5.09 -4.00 13.24
N ARG A 181 5.72 -2.83 13.25
CA ARG A 181 6.04 -2.13 14.51
C ARG A 181 4.79 -1.83 15.33
N GLU A 182 3.66 -1.50 14.68
CA GLU A 182 2.38 -1.34 15.37
C GLU A 182 1.83 -2.66 15.94
N GLN A 183 2.06 -3.79 15.26
CA GLN A 183 1.57 -5.11 15.72
C GLN A 183 2.45 -5.73 16.81
N ASP A 184 3.75 -5.45 16.80
CA ASP A 184 4.71 -5.92 17.79
C ASP A 184 4.73 -5.04 19.07
N ALA A 185 4.04 -3.91 19.06
CA ALA A 185 3.88 -3.09 20.23
C ALA A 185 3.18 -3.91 21.35
N PRO A 186 3.75 -3.98 22.54
CA PRO A 186 3.12 -4.70 23.64
C PRO A 186 1.74 -4.12 23.92
N SER A 187 0.78 -4.97 24.27
CA SER A 187 -0.54 -4.48 24.62
C SER A 187 -0.44 -3.47 25.77
N LEU A 188 -1.30 -2.45 25.76
CA LEU A 188 -1.29 -1.42 26.81
C LEU A 188 -1.32 -2.01 28.22
N ILE A 189 -2.02 -3.13 28.42
CA ILE A 189 -2.09 -3.78 29.73
C ILE A 189 -0.78 -4.47 30.14
N ALA A 190 0.08 -4.80 29.16
CA ALA A 190 1.39 -5.40 29.42
C ALA A 190 2.49 -4.35 29.70
N MET A 191 2.18 -3.07 29.53
CA MET A 191 3.15 -2.00 29.81
C MET A 191 3.34 -1.81 31.32
N PRO A 192 4.57 -1.54 31.79
CA PRO A 192 4.85 -1.26 33.20
C PRO A 192 3.94 -0.16 33.77
N GLY A 193 3.34 -0.41 34.91
CA GLY A 193 2.45 0.55 35.59
C GLY A 193 1.04 0.65 35.02
N MET A 194 0.70 -0.10 33.94
CA MET A 194 -0.66 -0.18 33.39
C MET A 194 -1.48 -1.26 34.12
N ASN A 195 -2.76 -1.00 34.25
CA ASN A 195 -3.76 -1.96 34.75
C ASN A 195 -5.08 -1.74 34.02
N GLU A 196 -6.02 -2.64 34.19
CA GLU A 196 -7.31 -2.60 33.50
C GLU A 196 -8.06 -1.25 33.69
N ALA A 197 -8.05 -0.69 34.89
CA ALA A 197 -8.72 0.57 35.18
C ALA A 197 -8.09 1.75 34.40
N ARG A 198 -6.76 1.80 34.33
CA ARG A 198 -6.03 2.81 33.53
C ARG A 198 -6.27 2.64 32.04
N VAL A 199 -6.23 1.40 31.55
CA VAL A 199 -6.53 1.12 30.13
C VAL A 199 -7.96 1.53 29.79
N ARG A 200 -8.93 1.23 30.63
CA ARG A 200 -10.33 1.64 30.46
C ARG A 200 -10.48 3.16 30.45
N SER A 201 -9.82 3.86 31.38
CA SER A 201 -9.80 5.32 31.44
C SER A 201 -9.18 5.94 30.17
N PHE A 202 -8.07 5.37 29.69
CA PHE A 202 -7.43 5.81 28.44
C PHE A 202 -8.38 5.67 27.25
N PHE A 203 -9.02 4.52 27.07
CA PHE A 203 -9.95 4.32 25.97
C PHE A 203 -11.22 5.20 26.08
N ALA A 204 -11.66 5.49 27.28
CA ALA A 204 -12.78 6.44 27.49
C ALA A 204 -12.39 7.86 27.04
N ALA A 205 -11.18 8.32 27.40
CA ALA A 205 -10.65 9.61 26.96
C ALA A 205 -10.42 9.65 25.44
N ALA A 206 -9.86 8.59 24.86
CA ALA A 206 -9.68 8.48 23.42
C ALA A 206 -11.01 8.49 22.65
N ALA A 207 -12.03 7.82 23.17
CA ALA A 207 -13.37 7.84 22.59
C ALA A 207 -14.04 9.24 22.68
N ASP A 208 -13.80 9.98 23.77
CA ASP A 208 -14.28 11.36 23.90
C ASP A 208 -13.57 12.29 22.91
N TYR A 209 -12.22 12.18 22.81
CA TYR A 209 -11.44 12.88 21.80
C TYR A 209 -11.96 12.61 20.38
N TYR A 210 -12.19 11.32 20.04
CA TYR A 210 -12.72 10.93 18.73
C TYR A 210 -14.11 11.53 18.46
N ARG A 211 -14.99 11.56 19.44
CA ARG A 211 -16.34 12.16 19.31
C ARG A 211 -16.29 13.68 19.09
N ARG A 212 -15.36 14.39 19.72
CA ARG A 212 -15.16 15.84 19.57
C ARG A 212 -14.56 16.24 18.24
N ARG A 213 -13.92 15.31 17.52
CA ARG A 213 -13.33 15.52 16.18
C ARG A 213 -12.47 16.78 16.05
N PRO A 214 -11.48 17.05 16.93
CA PRO A 214 -10.73 18.30 16.91
C PRO A 214 -9.97 18.53 15.59
N TRP A 215 -9.62 17.46 14.86
CA TRP A 215 -8.99 17.54 13.53
C TRP A 215 -9.84 18.22 12.46
N THR A 216 -11.17 18.37 12.66
CA THR A 216 -12.03 19.07 11.69
C THR A 216 -11.82 20.58 11.72
N SER A 217 -11.28 21.11 12.83
CA SER A 217 -11.00 22.54 13.03
C SER A 217 -9.55 22.91 12.74
N ILE A 218 -8.67 21.91 12.50
CA ILE A 218 -7.22 22.09 12.34
C ILE A 218 -6.83 21.71 10.92
N ARG A 219 -6.13 22.62 10.23
CA ARG A 219 -5.81 22.47 8.80
C ARG A 219 -4.41 21.98 8.50
N CYS A 220 -3.53 21.85 9.47
CA CYS A 220 -2.14 21.42 9.28
C CYS A 220 -1.71 20.42 10.34
N MET A 221 -0.61 19.70 10.05
CA MET A 221 0.04 18.76 10.97
C MET A 221 1.17 19.43 11.78
N GLU A 222 1.15 20.75 11.91
CA GLU A 222 2.15 21.46 12.70
C GLU A 222 1.93 21.25 14.20
N PRO A 223 2.98 21.40 15.02
CA PRO A 223 2.88 21.40 16.47
C PRO A 223 1.86 22.45 16.93
N GLN A 224 0.88 22.07 17.75
CA GLN A 224 -0.24 22.94 18.08
C GLN A 224 -0.31 23.33 19.54
N PHE A 225 0.32 22.54 20.42
CA PHE A 225 0.32 22.79 21.85
C PHE A 225 1.45 22.07 22.56
N GLU A 226 1.79 22.56 23.73
CA GLU A 226 2.76 21.95 24.61
C GLU A 226 2.05 21.25 25.77
N VAL A 227 2.52 20.06 26.13
CA VAL A 227 2.02 19.28 27.25
C VAL A 227 3.11 19.13 28.30
N SER A 228 2.87 19.64 29.48
CA SER A 228 3.73 19.42 30.66
C SER A 228 2.97 18.65 31.72
N CYS A 229 3.63 17.70 32.36
CA CYS A 229 3.06 16.93 33.45
C CYS A 229 4.09 16.76 34.57
N SER A 230 3.80 17.30 35.77
CA SER A 230 4.70 17.24 36.91
C SER A 230 4.92 15.83 37.46
N ARG A 231 4.23 14.81 36.97
CA ARG A 231 4.41 13.41 37.33
C ARG A 231 5.47 12.68 36.48
N PHE A 232 5.97 13.31 35.45
CA PHE A 232 6.96 12.74 34.56
C PHE A 232 8.20 13.62 34.56
N ASP A 233 9.34 13.01 34.64
CA ASP A 233 10.64 13.70 34.62
C ASP A 233 11.05 14.13 33.20
N SER A 234 10.37 13.59 32.19
CA SER A 234 10.52 13.96 30.79
C SER A 234 9.44 14.94 30.36
N GLY A 235 9.78 15.82 29.43
CA GLY A 235 8.90 16.85 28.90
C GLY A 235 9.54 18.22 28.95
N PRO A 236 8.91 19.22 28.39
CA PRO A 236 7.56 19.24 27.79
C PRO A 236 7.47 18.42 26.50
N TRP A 237 6.28 17.89 26.24
CA TRP A 237 6.00 17.21 24.95
C TRP A 237 5.27 18.17 24.01
N THR A 238 5.64 18.09 22.74
CA THR A 238 4.93 18.78 21.67
C THR A 238 3.73 17.94 21.23
N GLY A 239 2.53 18.51 21.31
CA GLY A 239 1.29 17.87 20.89
C GLY A 239 0.88 18.25 19.47
N MET A 240 0.48 17.25 18.68
CA MET A 240 -0.04 17.40 17.33
C MET A 240 -1.38 16.69 17.18
N ILE A 241 -2.34 17.35 16.54
CA ILE A 241 -3.61 16.74 16.13
C ILE A 241 -3.48 16.35 14.66
N ILE A 242 -3.63 15.06 14.35
CA ILE A 242 -3.53 14.49 13.01
C ILE A 242 -4.95 14.12 12.56
N GLY A 243 -5.30 14.39 11.31
CA GLY A 243 -6.58 13.97 10.76
C GLY A 243 -7.21 14.90 9.73
N SER A 244 -6.58 16.03 9.41
CA SER A 244 -7.12 16.99 8.42
C SER A 244 -7.24 16.41 7.01
N ALA A 245 -6.40 15.42 6.67
CA ALA A 245 -6.45 14.71 5.38
C ALA A 245 -7.54 13.62 5.30
N GLY A 246 -8.24 13.33 6.41
CA GLY A 246 -9.35 12.35 6.42
C GLY A 246 -8.96 10.88 6.32
N VAL A 247 -7.66 10.55 6.26
CA VAL A 247 -7.16 9.17 6.11
C VAL A 247 -6.98 8.48 7.45
N SER A 248 -6.39 9.17 8.41
CA SER A 248 -6.21 8.67 9.78
C SER A 248 -6.35 9.81 10.77
N THR A 249 -6.80 9.51 11.98
CA THR A 249 -6.98 10.50 13.04
C THR A 249 -6.19 10.08 14.27
N ALA A 250 -5.36 10.98 14.79
CA ALA A 250 -4.55 10.70 15.96
C ALA A 250 -4.26 11.97 16.79
N LEU A 251 -3.81 11.75 18.01
CA LEU A 251 -3.12 12.71 18.83
C LEU A 251 -1.66 12.24 18.97
N GLY A 252 -0.73 12.99 18.42
CA GLY A 252 0.70 12.75 18.57
C GLY A 252 1.25 13.53 19.77
N LEU A 253 2.12 12.90 20.56
CA LEU A 253 2.94 13.56 21.57
C LEU A 253 4.40 13.23 21.24
N ILE A 254 5.19 14.26 21.00
CA ILE A 254 6.60 14.13 20.63
C ILE A 254 7.43 14.71 21.76
N ASP A 255 8.41 13.96 22.23
CA ASP A 255 9.37 14.45 23.20
C ASP A 255 10.23 15.55 22.55
N SER A 256 10.15 16.76 23.09
CA SER A 256 10.87 17.92 22.58
C SER A 256 12.40 17.78 22.70
N GLY A 257 12.87 16.91 23.60
CA GLY A 257 14.30 16.58 23.73
C GLY A 257 14.86 15.65 22.67
N SER A 258 13.99 14.95 21.90
CA SER A 258 14.42 14.03 20.84
C SER A 258 14.49 14.69 19.45
N ALA A 259 14.03 15.93 19.31
CA ALA A 259 14.00 16.66 18.03
C ALA A 259 15.35 17.26 17.60
N GLU A 260 16.39 17.25 18.48
CA GLU A 260 17.73 17.78 18.15
C GLU A 260 18.68 16.73 17.54
N SER A 261 18.20 15.53 17.21
CA SER A 261 19.06 14.41 16.76
C SER A 261 18.68 13.86 15.37
N VAL A 262 18.08 14.67 14.47
CA VAL A 262 17.82 14.26 13.07
C VAL A 262 18.43 15.28 12.12
#